data_e45ed4348bd147a44e6b3c10070dbe2d
#
_entry.id   e45ed4348bd147a44e6b3c10070dbe2d
#
_cell.length_a   1.000
_cell.length_b   1.000
_cell.length_c   1.000
_cell.angle_alpha   90.00
_cell.angle_beta   90.00
_cell.angle_gamma   90.00
#
_symmetry.space_group_name_H-M   'P 1'
#
loop_
_entity.id
_entity.type
_entity.pdbx_description
1 polymer ?
#
loop_
_entity_poly.entity_id
_entity_poly.type
_entity_poly.pdbx_seq_one_letter_code
_entity_poly.pdbx_strand_id
1 'polypeptide(L)'
;MKKKILSLLVTGCLLFVPTTAFADDNKTVIKTVDDLLAFSKAVNNGDYDKNKDAVVVLENDLDLTGVVWTPIGNVFDENGYIEHCFSGKFYGNGHTISNIDFTSIYGKDLLVGFFGDIEEAEVSGLTIEGNLDVTNTDNEYTVYGTIAGFAGDCTISDCVSNVSFNNNGKYVYGFFGLVGSGSGAYICRSGIRHNF
;
A
#
# COMPACT_ATOMS: atom_id res chain seq x y z
N MET A 1 -26.53 -14.94 -77.39
CA MET A 1 -25.38 -14.26 -76.76
C MET A 1 -25.61 -14.22 -75.23
N LYS A 2 -24.97 -15.13 -74.51
CA LYS A 2 -25.13 -15.22 -73.02
C LYS A 2 -24.00 -14.42 -72.36
N LYS A 3 -24.35 -13.33 -71.66
CA LYS A 3 -23.40 -12.59 -70.89
C LYS A 3 -23.14 -13.31 -69.56
N LYS A 4 -21.90 -13.73 -69.33
CA LYS A 4 -21.43 -14.24 -68.01
C LYS A 4 -21.11 -13.06 -67.09
N ILE A 5 -21.81 -12.98 -65.96
CA ILE A 5 -21.51 -12.09 -64.93
C ILE A 5 -20.45 -12.76 -64.02
N LEU A 6 -19.25 -12.20 -63.96
CA LEU A 6 -18.16 -12.66 -63.09
C LEU A 6 -18.35 -11.97 -61.74
N SER A 7 -18.78 -12.76 -60.74
CA SER A 7 -18.85 -12.30 -59.34
C SER A 7 -17.46 -12.34 -58.72
N LEU A 8 -16.93 -11.16 -58.38
CA LEU A 8 -15.66 -11.01 -57.68
C LEU A 8 -15.93 -11.14 -56.16
N LEU A 9 -15.64 -12.28 -55.59
CA LEU A 9 -15.61 -12.46 -54.13
C LEU A 9 -14.37 -11.75 -53.58
N VAL A 10 -14.57 -10.59 -52.95
CA VAL A 10 -13.53 -9.96 -52.15
C VAL A 10 -13.54 -10.63 -50.78
N THR A 11 -12.61 -11.57 -50.59
CA THR A 11 -12.34 -12.15 -49.28
C THR A 11 -11.55 -11.12 -48.48
N GLY A 12 -12.26 -10.37 -47.62
CA GLY A 12 -11.64 -9.49 -46.65
C GLY A 12 -10.87 -10.29 -45.60
N CYS A 13 -9.57 -10.36 -45.77
CA CYS A 13 -8.68 -10.86 -44.74
C CYS A 13 -8.65 -9.83 -43.60
N LEU A 14 -9.44 -10.06 -42.54
CA LEU A 14 -9.27 -9.30 -41.27
C LEU A 14 -7.91 -9.70 -40.73
N LEU A 15 -6.94 -8.80 -40.91
CA LEU A 15 -5.68 -8.85 -40.19
C LEU A 15 -5.99 -8.58 -38.71
N PHE A 16 -6.07 -9.66 -37.95
CA PHE A 16 -6.05 -9.59 -36.49
C PHE A 16 -4.64 -9.12 -36.11
N VAL A 17 -4.47 -7.82 -35.96
CA VAL A 17 -3.27 -7.26 -35.34
C VAL A 17 -3.43 -7.56 -33.85
N PRO A 18 -2.59 -8.45 -33.27
CA PRO A 18 -2.58 -8.58 -31.82
C PRO A 18 -2.13 -7.22 -31.29
N THR A 19 -3.02 -6.50 -30.62
CA THR A 19 -2.62 -5.41 -29.74
C THR A 19 -1.81 -6.06 -28.63
N THR A 20 -0.49 -6.08 -28.80
CA THR A 20 0.40 -6.28 -27.67
C THR A 20 0.11 -5.11 -26.73
N ALA A 21 -0.69 -5.35 -25.71
CA ALA A 21 -0.70 -4.48 -24.56
C ALA A 21 0.76 -4.48 -24.08
N PHE A 22 1.43 -3.35 -24.25
CA PHE A 22 2.70 -3.16 -23.57
C PHE A 22 2.37 -3.27 -22.08
N ALA A 23 2.83 -4.37 -21.47
CA ALA A 23 2.87 -4.45 -20.04
C ALA A 23 3.72 -3.24 -19.61
N ASP A 24 3.15 -2.36 -18.83
CA ASP A 24 3.92 -1.32 -18.18
C ASP A 24 4.79 -2.05 -17.15
N ASP A 25 6.05 -2.26 -17.48
CA ASP A 25 7.00 -3.02 -16.66
C ASP A 25 7.16 -2.43 -15.25
N ASN A 26 6.58 -1.25 -15.02
CA ASN A 26 6.62 -0.52 -13.74
C ASN A 26 5.31 -0.62 -12.94
N LYS A 27 4.30 -1.38 -13.42
CA LYS A 27 3.01 -1.49 -12.76
C LYS A 27 2.83 -2.84 -12.06
N THR A 28 2.67 -2.77 -10.73
CA THR A 28 2.28 -3.90 -9.89
C THR A 28 0.77 -3.85 -9.61
N VAL A 29 0.06 -4.96 -9.83
CA VAL A 29 -1.38 -5.07 -9.58
C VAL A 29 -1.62 -6.03 -8.42
N ILE A 30 -2.34 -5.57 -7.41
CA ILE A 30 -2.70 -6.32 -6.22
C ILE A 30 -4.19 -6.66 -6.30
N LYS A 31 -4.52 -7.96 -6.39
CA LYS A 31 -5.89 -8.50 -6.45
C LYS A 31 -6.22 -9.42 -5.29
N THR A 32 -5.19 -10.00 -4.69
CA THR A 32 -5.31 -11.01 -3.64
C THR A 32 -4.42 -10.65 -2.46
N VAL A 33 -4.67 -11.30 -1.31
CA VAL A 33 -3.80 -11.18 -0.14
C VAL A 33 -2.38 -11.65 -0.45
N ASP A 34 -2.22 -12.71 -1.24
CA ASP A 34 -0.90 -13.20 -1.64
C ASP A 34 -0.13 -12.18 -2.49
N ASP A 35 -0.80 -11.44 -3.38
CA ASP A 35 -0.17 -10.35 -4.15
C ASP A 35 0.31 -9.23 -3.21
N LEU A 36 -0.51 -8.87 -2.21
CA LEU A 36 -0.16 -7.87 -1.22
C LEU A 36 1.05 -8.28 -0.38
N LEU A 37 1.07 -9.54 0.07
CA LEU A 37 2.20 -10.08 0.84
C LEU A 37 3.47 -10.17 -0.01
N ALA A 38 3.35 -10.52 -1.28
CA ALA A 38 4.47 -10.52 -2.22
C ALA A 38 5.03 -9.10 -2.42
N PHE A 39 4.14 -8.11 -2.59
CA PHE A 39 4.53 -6.70 -2.68
C PHE A 39 5.22 -6.22 -1.39
N SER A 40 4.63 -6.49 -0.21
CA SER A 40 5.25 -6.14 1.08
C SER A 40 6.66 -6.72 1.19
N LYS A 41 6.82 -8.00 0.84
CA LYS A 41 8.14 -8.65 0.86
C LYS A 41 9.13 -8.02 -0.12
N ALA A 42 8.69 -7.65 -1.32
CA ALA A 42 9.54 -7.03 -2.33
C ALA A 42 10.05 -5.66 -1.86
N VAL A 43 9.18 -4.82 -1.27
CA VAL A 43 9.61 -3.54 -0.67
C VAL A 43 10.60 -3.78 0.46
N ASN A 44 10.30 -4.72 1.36
CA ASN A 44 11.18 -5.02 2.50
C ASN A 44 12.50 -5.69 2.10
N ASN A 45 12.64 -6.14 0.86
CA ASN A 45 13.90 -6.60 0.27
C ASN A 45 14.65 -5.50 -0.52
N GLY A 46 14.10 -4.29 -0.64
CA GLY A 46 14.71 -3.17 -1.35
C GLY A 46 14.39 -3.07 -2.84
N ASP A 47 13.49 -3.92 -3.37
CA ASP A 47 13.15 -3.91 -4.81
C ASP A 47 12.46 -2.60 -5.25
N TYR A 48 11.96 -1.81 -4.30
CA TYR A 48 11.25 -0.54 -4.54
C TYR A 48 12.02 0.70 -4.05
N ASP A 49 13.23 0.55 -3.56
CA ASP A 49 14.02 1.65 -3.03
C ASP A 49 14.26 2.73 -4.09
N LYS A 50 13.89 3.98 -3.76
CA LYS A 50 14.03 5.17 -4.62
C LYS A 50 13.35 5.04 -5.99
N ASN A 51 12.45 4.07 -6.18
CA ASN A 51 11.72 3.88 -7.43
C ASN A 51 10.44 4.70 -7.44
N LYS A 52 10.55 6.01 -7.68
CA LYS A 52 9.42 6.96 -7.74
C LYS A 52 8.47 6.70 -8.91
N ASP A 53 8.90 5.97 -9.93
CA ASP A 53 8.10 5.64 -11.11
C ASP A 53 7.30 4.35 -10.93
N ALA A 54 7.56 3.59 -9.86
CA ALA A 54 6.79 2.41 -9.54
C ALA A 54 5.32 2.77 -9.30
N VAL A 55 4.42 2.04 -9.93
CA VAL A 55 2.97 2.18 -9.76
C VAL A 55 2.39 0.90 -9.21
N VAL A 56 1.77 0.98 -8.05
CA VAL A 56 1.10 -0.13 -7.39
C VAL A 56 -0.39 0.17 -7.34
N VAL A 57 -1.22 -0.78 -7.75
CA VAL A 57 -2.67 -0.58 -7.88
C VAL A 57 -3.40 -1.70 -7.16
N LEU A 58 -4.26 -1.34 -6.21
CA LEU A 58 -5.20 -2.26 -5.60
C LEU A 58 -6.45 -2.36 -6.48
N GLU A 59 -6.85 -3.57 -6.84
CA GLU A 59 -8.01 -3.81 -7.72
C GLU A 59 -9.18 -4.53 -7.02
N ASN A 60 -9.00 -4.97 -5.78
CA ASN A 60 -10.05 -5.61 -4.98
C ASN A 60 -9.96 -5.16 -3.51
N ASP A 61 -11.08 -5.28 -2.81
CA ASP A 61 -11.06 -5.28 -1.35
C ASP A 61 -10.36 -6.54 -0.85
N LEU A 62 -9.55 -6.41 0.20
CA LEU A 62 -8.80 -7.52 0.79
C LEU A 62 -9.16 -7.70 2.26
N ASP A 63 -9.32 -8.96 2.66
CA ASP A 63 -9.56 -9.35 4.05
C ASP A 63 -8.31 -10.05 4.60
N LEU A 64 -7.66 -9.42 5.59
CA LEU A 64 -6.44 -9.94 6.22
C LEU A 64 -6.72 -10.76 7.49
N THR A 65 -7.92 -11.32 7.64
CA THR A 65 -8.24 -12.20 8.78
C THR A 65 -7.22 -13.33 8.90
N GLY A 66 -6.55 -13.41 10.04
CA GLY A 66 -5.53 -14.43 10.34
C GLY A 66 -4.16 -14.20 9.70
N VAL A 67 -3.96 -13.09 9.02
CA VAL A 67 -2.65 -12.69 8.50
C VAL A 67 -1.85 -11.99 9.59
N VAL A 68 -0.63 -12.43 9.83
CA VAL A 68 0.34 -11.68 10.64
C VAL A 68 0.93 -10.59 9.76
N TRP A 69 0.53 -9.34 10.03
CA TRP A 69 0.93 -8.21 9.21
C TRP A 69 2.37 -7.78 9.51
N THR A 70 3.14 -7.56 8.46
CA THR A 70 4.44 -6.90 8.53
C THR A 70 4.34 -5.59 7.76
N PRO A 71 4.58 -4.42 8.38
CA PRO A 71 4.52 -3.14 7.70
C PRO A 71 5.43 -3.09 6.48
N ILE A 72 4.93 -2.47 5.43
CA ILE A 72 5.68 -2.29 4.18
C ILE A 72 6.73 -1.19 4.39
N GLY A 73 8.01 -1.49 4.16
CA GLY A 73 9.08 -0.52 4.37
C GLY A 73 9.42 -0.33 5.86
N ASN A 74 9.52 -1.41 6.63
CA ASN A 74 9.86 -1.36 8.06
C ASN A 74 11.14 -2.17 8.33
N VAL A 75 12.17 -1.90 7.55
CA VAL A 75 13.48 -2.59 7.65
C VAL A 75 14.53 -1.59 8.09
N PHE A 76 15.23 -1.93 9.16
CA PHE A 76 16.27 -1.10 9.76
C PHE A 76 17.64 -1.75 9.60
N ASP A 77 18.66 -0.94 9.35
CA ASP A 77 20.05 -1.38 9.35
C ASP A 77 20.58 -1.65 10.77
N GLU A 78 21.82 -2.09 10.87
CA GLU A 78 22.48 -2.39 12.17
C GLU A 78 22.65 -1.15 13.08
N ASN A 79 22.53 0.06 12.53
CA ASN A 79 22.63 1.32 13.25
C ASN A 79 21.26 1.89 13.65
N GLY A 80 20.16 1.22 13.26
CA GLY A 80 18.78 1.65 13.51
C GLY A 80 18.25 2.69 12.54
N TYR A 81 18.85 2.85 11.35
CA TYR A 81 18.32 3.67 10.28
C TYR A 81 17.47 2.83 9.34
N ILE A 82 16.44 3.44 8.76
CA ILE A 82 15.63 2.79 7.72
C ILE A 82 16.54 2.39 6.55
N GLU A 83 16.52 1.11 6.22
CA GLU A 83 17.28 0.55 5.11
C GLU A 83 16.43 0.48 3.84
N HIS A 84 15.16 0.08 3.97
CA HIS A 84 14.23 -0.07 2.87
C HIS A 84 12.91 0.63 3.16
N CYS A 85 12.43 1.42 2.19
CA CYS A 85 11.14 2.13 2.25
C CYS A 85 10.43 2.08 0.89
N PHE A 86 9.14 2.45 0.87
CA PHE A 86 8.40 2.59 -0.38
C PHE A 86 8.47 4.04 -0.88
N SER A 87 8.90 4.22 -2.13
CA SER A 87 9.05 5.55 -2.75
C SER A 87 8.22 5.73 -4.03
N GLY A 88 7.25 4.86 -4.28
CA GLY A 88 6.43 4.88 -5.50
C GLY A 88 5.04 5.49 -5.30
N LYS A 89 4.14 5.13 -6.21
CA LYS A 89 2.73 5.52 -6.18
C LYS A 89 1.87 4.32 -5.85
N PHE A 90 1.07 4.42 -4.78
CA PHE A 90 0.12 3.39 -4.37
C PHE A 90 -1.31 3.91 -4.53
N TYR A 91 -2.05 3.32 -5.45
CA TYR A 91 -3.44 3.67 -5.73
C TYR A 91 -4.38 2.62 -5.16
N GLY A 92 -5.06 2.96 -4.08
CA GLY A 92 -6.06 2.11 -3.43
C GLY A 92 -7.38 2.02 -4.19
N ASN A 93 -7.66 2.95 -5.14
CA ASN A 93 -8.85 3.00 -6.00
C ASN A 93 -10.19 2.95 -5.26
N GLY A 94 -10.21 3.39 -4.01
CA GLY A 94 -11.38 3.32 -3.14
C GLY A 94 -11.61 1.97 -2.49
N HIS A 95 -10.73 1.00 -2.69
CA HIS A 95 -10.79 -0.31 -2.06
C HIS A 95 -10.38 -0.27 -0.59
N THR A 96 -10.87 -1.29 0.13
CA THR A 96 -10.64 -1.47 1.55
C THR A 96 -9.71 -2.67 1.81
N ILE A 97 -8.72 -2.46 2.68
CA ILE A 97 -7.97 -3.55 3.31
C ILE A 97 -8.46 -3.66 4.74
N SER A 98 -9.13 -4.77 5.04
CA SER A 98 -9.83 -4.98 6.32
C SER A 98 -9.14 -6.02 7.20
N ASN A 99 -9.48 -6.00 8.48
CA ASN A 99 -9.01 -6.95 9.49
C ASN A 99 -7.49 -6.98 9.67
N ILE A 100 -6.81 -5.85 9.45
CA ILE A 100 -5.39 -5.74 9.80
C ILE A 100 -5.25 -5.76 11.33
N ASP A 101 -4.42 -6.67 11.81
CA ASP A 101 -4.02 -6.72 13.22
C ASP A 101 -2.63 -6.09 13.39
N PHE A 102 -2.61 -4.84 13.83
CA PHE A 102 -1.37 -4.12 14.15
C PHE A 102 -0.80 -4.50 15.53
N THR A 103 -1.56 -5.20 16.35
CA THR A 103 -1.17 -5.59 17.72
C THR A 103 -0.02 -6.60 17.70
N SER A 104 0.04 -7.44 16.67
CA SER A 104 1.04 -8.50 16.54
C SER A 104 2.42 -8.03 16.08
N ILE A 105 2.59 -6.73 15.84
CA ILE A 105 3.88 -6.16 15.42
C ILE A 105 4.74 -5.91 16.66
N TYR A 106 5.81 -6.69 16.82
CA TYR A 106 6.71 -6.62 17.96
C TYR A 106 8.15 -6.31 17.53
N GLY A 107 8.87 -5.55 18.34
CA GLY A 107 10.29 -5.25 18.13
C GLY A 107 10.72 -3.95 18.81
N LYS A 108 11.97 -3.53 18.57
CA LYS A 108 12.48 -2.21 18.94
C LYS A 108 12.39 -1.26 17.74
N ASP A 109 12.20 0.00 18.01
CA ASP A 109 12.27 1.09 17.01
C ASP A 109 11.36 0.83 15.80
N LEU A 110 10.10 0.52 16.09
CA LEU A 110 9.14 0.12 15.06
C LEU A 110 8.34 1.30 14.52
N LEU A 111 8.15 1.29 13.21
CA LEU A 111 7.17 2.11 12.52
C LEU A 111 5.95 1.23 12.21
N VAL A 112 4.86 1.42 12.94
CA VAL A 112 3.65 0.61 12.82
C VAL A 112 2.64 1.29 11.92
N GLY A 113 2.20 0.58 10.89
CA GLY A 113 1.21 1.05 9.95
C GLY A 113 0.94 0.03 8.85
N PHE A 114 0.11 0.38 7.88
CA PHE A 114 0.07 -0.37 6.63
C PHE A 114 1.43 -0.28 5.94
N PHE A 115 1.96 0.94 5.81
CA PHE A 115 3.37 1.17 5.56
C PHE A 115 4.10 1.44 6.88
N GLY A 116 5.32 0.95 7.02
CA GLY A 116 6.24 1.37 8.08
C GLY A 116 6.81 2.74 7.76
N ASP A 117 7.52 2.82 6.64
CA ASP A 117 8.09 4.04 6.10
C ASP A 117 7.76 4.24 4.62
N ILE A 118 7.43 5.48 4.28
CA ILE A 118 7.27 5.94 2.90
C ILE A 118 8.04 7.25 2.70
N GLU A 119 8.82 7.32 1.62
CA GLU A 119 9.58 8.52 1.28
C GLU A 119 9.36 8.93 -0.17
N GLU A 120 9.08 10.21 -0.39
CA GLU A 120 8.82 10.78 -1.72
C GLU A 120 7.71 10.03 -2.48
N ALA A 121 6.76 9.46 -1.75
CA ALA A 121 5.71 8.58 -2.25
C ALA A 121 4.36 9.30 -2.42
N GLU A 122 3.49 8.71 -3.24
CA GLU A 122 2.09 9.08 -3.36
C GLU A 122 1.20 7.90 -2.94
N VAL A 123 0.31 8.11 -1.96
CA VAL A 123 -0.68 7.10 -1.53
C VAL A 123 -2.07 7.71 -1.65
N SER A 124 -2.97 7.07 -2.40
CA SER A 124 -4.30 7.62 -2.57
C SER A 124 -5.42 6.59 -2.62
N GLY A 125 -6.62 7.01 -2.18
CA GLY A 125 -7.85 6.25 -2.31
C GLY A 125 -7.86 4.92 -1.55
N LEU A 126 -7.17 4.80 -0.41
CA LEU A 126 -7.05 3.58 0.38
C LEU A 126 -7.85 3.69 1.67
N THR A 127 -8.67 2.67 1.95
CA THR A 127 -9.30 2.50 3.26
C THR A 127 -8.62 1.38 4.03
N ILE A 128 -8.23 1.65 5.28
CA ILE A 128 -7.68 0.65 6.21
C ILE A 128 -8.66 0.44 7.35
N GLU A 129 -8.98 -0.81 7.62
CA GLU A 129 -9.82 -1.25 8.74
C GLU A 129 -9.10 -2.32 9.56
N GLY A 130 -9.21 -2.23 10.87
CA GLY A 130 -8.55 -3.20 11.74
C GLY A 130 -8.53 -2.79 13.19
N ASN A 131 -7.59 -3.34 13.94
CA ASN A 131 -7.39 -3.04 15.33
C ASN A 131 -5.92 -2.84 15.69
N LEU A 132 -5.70 -1.99 16.68
CA LEU A 132 -4.42 -1.79 17.32
C LEU A 132 -4.61 -1.74 18.83
N ASP A 133 -4.25 -2.83 19.50
CA ASP A 133 -4.23 -2.92 20.95
C ASP A 133 -2.78 -2.75 21.45
N VAL A 134 -2.44 -1.57 21.93
CA VAL A 134 -1.12 -1.34 22.52
C VAL A 134 -1.10 -1.94 23.92
N THR A 135 -0.50 -3.11 24.05
CA THR A 135 -0.35 -3.83 25.33
C THR A 135 1.08 -3.82 25.84
N ASN A 136 2.04 -3.49 24.98
CA ASN A 136 3.46 -3.60 25.29
C ASN A 136 3.97 -2.36 26.04
N THR A 137 4.72 -2.62 27.10
CA THR A 137 5.28 -1.58 27.98
C THR A 137 6.77 -1.34 27.77
N ASP A 138 7.41 -2.12 26.90
CA ASP A 138 8.88 -2.21 26.83
C ASP A 138 9.49 -1.52 25.60
N ASN A 139 8.66 -1.02 24.67
CA ASN A 139 9.13 -0.33 23.46
C ASN A 139 9.13 1.18 23.67
N GLU A 140 10.31 1.74 23.80
CA GLU A 140 10.49 3.16 24.04
C GLU A 140 10.25 4.05 22.81
N TYR A 141 10.28 3.51 21.59
CA TYR A 141 10.29 4.30 20.34
C TYR A 141 9.37 3.75 19.23
N THR A 142 8.21 3.23 19.58
CA THR A 142 7.26 2.80 18.54
C THR A 142 6.39 3.96 18.07
N VAL A 143 6.34 4.19 16.78
CA VAL A 143 5.53 5.22 16.14
C VAL A 143 4.35 4.56 15.43
N TYR A 144 3.14 5.02 15.70
CA TYR A 144 1.91 4.42 15.19
C TYR A 144 1.20 5.36 14.21
N GLY A 145 0.98 4.88 13.00
CA GLY A 145 0.11 5.49 12.02
C GLY A 145 -0.67 4.40 11.28
N THR A 146 -1.89 4.65 10.86
CA THR A 146 -2.69 3.60 10.20
C THR A 146 -2.31 3.41 8.75
N ILE A 147 -2.01 4.50 8.03
CA ILE A 147 -1.48 4.44 6.66
C ILE A 147 0.04 4.26 6.70
N ALA A 148 0.75 5.11 7.45
CA ALA A 148 2.20 5.02 7.55
C ALA A 148 2.68 5.36 8.96
N GLY A 149 3.64 4.59 9.48
CA GLY A 149 4.36 4.95 10.69
C GLY A 149 5.15 6.24 10.50
N PHE A 150 5.92 6.33 9.42
CA PHE A 150 6.62 7.55 9.01
C PHE A 150 6.35 7.89 7.54
N ALA A 151 6.29 9.20 7.23
CA ALA A 151 6.14 9.70 5.87
C ALA A 151 7.03 10.92 5.65
N GLY A 152 8.00 10.79 4.73
CA GLY A 152 8.90 11.86 4.31
C GLY A 152 8.57 12.37 2.91
N ASP A 153 8.34 13.68 2.75
CA ASP A 153 8.06 14.35 1.46
C ASP A 153 6.97 13.65 0.60
N CYS A 154 5.93 13.13 1.25
CA CYS A 154 4.89 12.31 0.65
C CYS A 154 3.59 13.07 0.41
N THR A 155 2.76 12.55 -0.49
CA THR A 155 1.35 12.97 -0.64
C THR A 155 0.42 11.81 -0.28
N ILE A 156 -0.46 12.03 0.71
CA ILE A 156 -1.51 11.07 1.09
C ILE A 156 -2.87 11.73 0.86
N SER A 157 -3.68 11.17 -0.04
CA SER A 157 -4.95 11.75 -0.42
C SER A 157 -6.08 10.73 -0.47
N ASP A 158 -7.30 11.17 -0.14
CA ASP A 158 -8.52 10.37 -0.21
C ASP A 158 -8.41 9.01 0.54
N CYS A 159 -7.59 8.96 1.60
CA CYS A 159 -7.40 7.79 2.43
C CYS A 159 -8.24 7.87 3.70
N VAL A 160 -8.73 6.71 4.15
CA VAL A 160 -9.58 6.60 5.34
C VAL A 160 -9.03 5.54 6.28
N SER A 161 -9.01 5.84 7.57
CA SER A 161 -8.73 4.89 8.63
C SER A 161 -9.98 4.62 9.46
N ASN A 162 -10.36 3.35 9.53
CA ASN A 162 -11.40 2.81 10.43
C ASN A 162 -10.76 1.85 11.45
N VAL A 163 -9.55 2.13 11.91
CA VAL A 163 -8.83 1.29 12.87
C VAL A 163 -9.28 1.64 14.29
N SER A 164 -9.69 0.64 15.06
CA SER A 164 -9.94 0.79 16.47
C SER A 164 -8.61 0.83 17.24
N PHE A 165 -8.48 1.77 18.16
CA PHE A 165 -7.27 1.94 18.97
C PHE A 165 -7.56 1.74 20.45
N ASN A 166 -6.83 0.85 21.09
CA ASN A 166 -6.89 0.64 22.52
C ASN A 166 -5.50 0.71 23.13
N ASN A 167 -5.29 1.64 24.03
CA ASN A 167 -4.00 1.82 24.72
C ASN A 167 -4.09 1.33 26.16
N ASN A 168 -3.58 0.15 26.41
CA ASN A 168 -3.39 -0.42 27.75
C ASN A 168 -1.91 -0.36 28.19
N GLY A 169 -1.04 0.24 27.38
CA GLY A 169 0.39 0.40 27.64
C GLY A 169 0.72 1.61 28.50
N LYS A 170 1.92 1.63 29.06
CA LYS A 170 2.40 2.75 29.88
C LYS A 170 2.90 3.93 29.05
N TYR A 171 3.46 3.68 27.88
CA TYR A 171 4.06 4.70 27.03
C TYR A 171 3.69 4.44 25.58
N VAL A 172 3.12 5.44 24.92
CA VAL A 172 2.93 5.48 23.48
C VAL A 172 3.64 6.74 22.99
N TYR A 173 4.70 6.55 22.24
CA TYR A 173 5.33 7.61 21.49
C TYR A 173 4.76 7.61 20.08
N GLY A 174 4.28 8.75 19.63
CA GLY A 174 3.73 8.90 18.31
C GLY A 174 2.23 9.16 18.29
N PHE A 175 1.80 9.70 17.19
CA PHE A 175 0.45 10.16 16.98
C PHE A 175 -0.36 9.02 16.38
N PHE A 176 -1.46 8.61 17.03
CA PHE A 176 -2.41 7.74 16.39
C PHE A 176 -3.23 8.55 15.38
N GLY A 177 -2.85 8.42 14.11
CA GLY A 177 -3.46 9.14 13.02
C GLY A 177 -3.31 8.35 11.71
N LEU A 178 -3.49 9.03 10.59
CA LEU A 178 -3.14 8.44 9.30
C LEU A 178 -1.62 8.23 9.19
N VAL A 179 -0.84 9.17 9.72
CA VAL A 179 0.61 9.12 9.78
C VAL A 179 1.06 9.30 11.23
N GLY A 180 1.97 8.46 11.67
CA GLY A 180 2.52 8.50 13.02
C GLY A 180 3.53 9.63 13.21
N SER A 181 4.46 9.80 12.29
CA SER A 181 5.46 10.87 12.25
C SER A 181 5.82 11.19 10.80
N GLY A 182 6.43 12.34 10.55
CA GLY A 182 6.87 12.68 9.20
C GLY A 182 7.41 14.08 9.06
N SER A 183 8.03 14.35 7.93
CA SER A 183 8.46 15.68 7.50
C SER A 183 8.08 15.91 6.04
N GLY A 184 7.57 17.10 5.69
CA GLY A 184 7.18 17.42 4.31
C GLY A 184 5.97 16.66 3.77
N ALA A 185 5.27 15.88 4.60
CA ALA A 185 4.10 15.11 4.16
C ALA A 185 2.85 15.99 4.02
N TYR A 186 2.14 15.85 2.89
CA TYR A 186 0.87 16.51 2.63
C TYR A 186 -0.28 15.50 2.73
N ILE A 187 -1.22 15.76 3.66
CA ILE A 187 -2.42 14.94 3.84
C ILE A 187 -3.64 15.76 3.41
N CYS A 188 -4.34 15.32 2.39
CA CYS A 188 -5.53 16.00 1.90
C CYS A 188 -6.70 15.06 1.66
N ARG A 189 -7.93 15.55 1.91
CA ARG A 189 -9.20 14.80 1.77
C ARG A 189 -9.22 13.42 2.45
N SER A 190 -8.38 13.26 3.45
CA SER A 190 -8.20 12.00 4.18
C SER A 190 -8.66 12.18 5.63
N GLY A 191 -9.01 11.09 6.30
CA GLY A 191 -9.49 11.20 7.67
C GLY A 191 -9.58 9.89 8.42
N ILE A 192 -9.84 10.03 9.72
CA ILE A 192 -10.09 8.92 10.64
C ILE A 192 -11.59 8.89 10.88
N ARG A 193 -12.19 7.73 10.75
CA ARG A 193 -13.55 7.47 11.20
C ARG A 193 -13.48 6.70 12.51
N HIS A 194 -14.05 7.27 13.55
CA HIS A 194 -14.22 6.59 14.83
C HIS A 194 -15.58 5.89 14.83
N ASN A 195 -15.59 4.58 14.94
CA ASN A 195 -16.81 3.85 15.29
C ASN A 195 -16.94 3.92 16.82
N PHE A 196 -17.87 4.73 17.30
CA PHE A 196 -18.26 4.78 18.70
C PHE A 196 -19.23 3.64 19.01
#